data_6e02c568d3528dbfec844479890785f5
#
_entry.id   6e02c568d3528dbfec844479890785f5
#
_cell.length_a   1.000
_cell.length_b   1.000
_cell.length_c   1.000
_cell.angle_alpha   90.00
_cell.angle_beta   90.00
_cell.angle_gamma   90.00
#
_symmetry.space_group_name_H-M   'P 1'
#
loop_
_entity.id
_entity.type
_entity.pdbx_description
1 polymer ?
#
loop_
_entity_poly.entity_id
_entity_poly.type
_entity_poly.pdbx_seq_one_letter_code
_entity_poly.pdbx_strand_id
1 'polypeptide(L)'
;MRATLRGTELYFDVEGMGLVPDGPRMRERPVAMVVHGGPGSDHTGFKPAFTPLAERMQLIYFDQRGHGRSARGDSSKFTMDESVEDMEGLRRYLGLGAVVSIGHSYGGMVALAHAARYPSSVSHLILIVTASHSGFIARAKEIARERGTPQQQAAAEKLFTGALTTIESMRDFYMTMGPLYSRRFDPKETDGWSSERSILSVEAQNQGLGRGGFLHRFDLRPELKSITAKTLILAGRHDWITAPEFSEEMHRLIPGSDLRIFENSSHMIRADEHDALMDAIRGFVVYTLR
;
A
#
# COMPACT_ATOMS: atom_id res chain seq x y z
N MET A 1 12.64 -1.25 14.79
CA MET A 1 12.79 -0.04 15.64
C MET A 1 11.41 0.47 16.06
N ARG A 2 11.34 1.39 17.04
CA ARG A 2 10.05 1.92 17.53
C ARG A 2 10.13 3.43 17.70
N ALA A 3 9.07 4.12 17.32
CA ALA A 3 8.92 5.57 17.47
C ALA A 3 7.65 5.87 18.27
N THR A 4 7.79 6.54 19.42
CA THR A 4 6.64 7.03 20.19
C THR A 4 6.25 8.40 19.66
N LEU A 5 5.09 8.51 19.06
CA LEU A 5 4.58 9.74 18.47
C LEU A 5 3.04 9.76 18.49
N ARG A 6 2.45 10.94 18.58
CA ARG A 6 0.99 11.14 18.51
C ARG A 6 0.16 10.22 19.43
N GLY A 7 0.70 9.91 20.63
CA GLY A 7 0.04 9.03 21.62
C GLY A 7 -0.04 7.55 21.25
N THR A 8 0.80 7.10 20.30
CA THR A 8 0.96 5.70 19.93
C THR A 8 2.44 5.35 19.76
N GLU A 9 2.74 4.07 19.64
CA GLU A 9 4.07 3.58 19.29
C GLU A 9 4.01 2.89 17.93
N LEU A 10 4.75 3.42 16.96
CA LEU A 10 4.88 2.83 15.63
C LEU A 10 6.16 1.98 15.55
N TYR A 11 6.01 0.79 15.02
CA TYR A 11 7.15 -0.03 14.58
C TYR A 11 7.60 0.41 13.18
N PHE A 12 8.91 0.52 12.98
CA PHE A 12 9.51 0.72 11.66
C PHE A 12 10.80 -0.06 11.51
N ASP A 13 11.16 -0.35 10.25
CA ASP A 13 12.36 -1.05 9.86
C ASP A 13 13.05 -0.30 8.71
N VAL A 14 14.38 -0.37 8.64
CA VAL A 14 15.17 0.36 7.66
C VAL A 14 16.02 -0.61 6.85
N GLU A 15 16.02 -0.46 5.54
CA GLU A 15 16.81 -1.25 4.62
C GLU A 15 17.54 -0.34 3.62
N GLY A 16 18.79 -0.65 3.32
CA GLY A 16 19.63 0.18 2.46
C GLY A 16 20.31 1.35 3.19
N MET A 17 21.24 1.99 2.48
CA MET A 17 22.03 3.12 3.00
C MET A 17 21.48 4.43 2.46
N GLY A 18 21.28 5.41 3.34
CA GLY A 18 20.91 6.78 2.96
C GLY A 18 22.09 7.64 2.50
N LEU A 19 23.33 7.22 2.82
CA LEU A 19 24.57 7.91 2.45
C LEU A 19 25.56 6.90 1.89
N VAL A 20 26.13 7.15 0.71
CA VAL A 20 27.03 6.24 0.01
C VAL A 20 28.24 6.95 -0.57
N PRO A 21 29.42 6.27 -0.68
CA PRO A 21 30.57 6.80 -1.36
C PRO A 21 30.28 7.11 -2.84
N ASP A 22 30.81 8.25 -3.30
CA ASP A 22 30.77 8.68 -4.70
C ASP A 22 32.11 9.36 -5.05
N GLY A 23 33.12 8.56 -5.39
CA GLY A 23 34.48 8.99 -5.51
C GLY A 23 35.02 9.54 -4.18
N PRO A 24 35.58 10.77 -4.14
CA PRO A 24 36.10 11.39 -2.93
C PRO A 24 35.02 12.02 -2.04
N ARG A 25 33.73 11.89 -2.37
CA ARG A 25 32.62 12.51 -1.66
C ARG A 25 31.61 11.45 -1.20
N MET A 26 30.78 11.85 -0.25
CA MET A 26 29.58 11.08 0.11
C MET A 26 28.38 11.68 -0.62
N ARG A 27 27.50 10.84 -1.12
CA ARG A 27 26.27 11.22 -1.80
C ARG A 27 25.07 10.68 -1.03
N GLU A 28 24.09 11.53 -0.81
CA GLU A 28 22.80 11.10 -0.27
C GLU A 28 21.99 10.31 -1.30
N ARG A 29 21.31 9.29 -0.82
CA ARG A 29 20.30 8.55 -1.57
C ARG A 29 18.91 9.04 -1.17
N PRO A 30 17.92 8.97 -2.07
CA PRO A 30 16.55 9.22 -1.69
C PRO A 30 16.10 8.28 -0.58
N VAL A 31 15.23 8.78 0.28
CA VAL A 31 14.59 7.96 1.31
C VAL A 31 13.16 7.67 0.88
N ALA A 32 12.78 6.40 0.87
CA ALA A 32 11.43 5.96 0.56
C ALA A 32 10.70 5.50 1.83
N MET A 33 9.51 6.02 2.05
CA MET A 33 8.56 5.47 3.04
C MET A 33 7.62 4.49 2.33
N VAL A 34 7.65 3.23 2.77
CA VAL A 34 6.88 2.13 2.16
C VAL A 34 5.68 1.82 3.04
N VAL A 35 4.49 2.04 2.49
CA VAL A 35 3.21 1.98 3.21
C VAL A 35 2.45 0.72 2.82
N HIS A 36 2.25 -0.17 3.80
CA HIS A 36 1.61 -1.46 3.57
C HIS A 36 0.10 -1.37 3.32
N GLY A 37 -0.42 -2.36 2.64
CA GLY A 37 -1.84 -2.54 2.35
C GLY A 37 -2.64 -3.13 3.51
N GLY A 38 -3.82 -3.63 3.18
CA GLY A 38 -4.85 -4.08 4.09
C GLY A 38 -6.12 -3.22 3.93
N PRO A 39 -6.64 -2.54 4.98
CA PRO A 39 -6.16 -2.53 6.37
C PRO A 39 -6.04 -3.93 6.98
N GLY A 40 -5.26 -4.03 8.06
CA GLY A 40 -5.13 -5.28 8.82
C GLY A 40 -3.89 -6.13 8.50
N SER A 41 -3.07 -5.76 7.50
CA SER A 41 -1.77 -6.39 7.23
C SER A 41 -0.60 -5.67 7.94
N ASP A 42 0.64 -5.98 7.56
CA ASP A 42 1.85 -5.31 8.04
C ASP A 42 2.89 -5.15 6.90
N HIS A 43 4.06 -4.57 7.23
CA HIS A 43 5.12 -4.31 6.25
C HIS A 43 5.80 -5.58 5.71
N THR A 44 5.68 -6.73 6.37
CA THR A 44 6.43 -7.95 5.98
C THR A 44 6.06 -8.45 4.59
N GLY A 45 4.89 -8.07 4.09
CA GLY A 45 4.47 -8.37 2.71
C GLY A 45 5.32 -7.75 1.61
N PHE A 46 6.19 -6.78 1.94
CA PHE A 46 7.13 -6.18 0.98
C PHE A 46 8.48 -6.89 0.97
N LYS A 47 8.81 -7.64 2.02
CA LYS A 47 10.12 -8.29 2.15
C LYS A 47 10.05 -9.77 1.75
N PRO A 48 11.00 -10.29 0.98
CA PRO A 48 12.17 -9.59 0.41
C PRO A 48 11.88 -8.91 -0.94
N ALA A 49 10.64 -8.89 -1.43
CA ALA A 49 10.30 -8.46 -2.79
C ALA A 49 10.80 -7.04 -3.13
N PHE A 50 10.84 -6.11 -2.17
CA PHE A 50 11.28 -4.73 -2.40
C PHE A 50 12.76 -4.49 -2.04
N THR A 51 13.45 -5.47 -1.46
CA THR A 51 14.90 -5.39 -1.16
C THR A 51 15.76 -4.90 -2.35
N PRO A 52 15.45 -5.28 -3.62
CA PRO A 52 16.22 -4.75 -4.75
C PRO A 52 16.17 -3.22 -4.91
N LEU A 53 15.19 -2.52 -4.36
CA LEU A 53 15.12 -1.06 -4.38
C LEU A 53 16.13 -0.42 -3.42
N ALA A 54 16.59 -1.16 -2.40
CA ALA A 54 17.58 -0.69 -1.42
C ALA A 54 18.95 -0.41 -2.03
N GLU A 55 19.21 -0.89 -3.24
CA GLU A 55 20.42 -0.53 -4.01
C GLU A 55 20.40 0.93 -4.48
N ARG A 56 19.25 1.56 -4.56
CA ARG A 56 19.07 2.90 -5.13
C ARG A 56 18.56 3.94 -4.13
N MET A 57 17.84 3.49 -3.09
CA MET A 57 17.24 4.35 -2.08
C MET A 57 17.28 3.67 -0.70
N GLN A 58 17.19 4.43 0.36
CA GLN A 58 16.95 3.88 1.69
C GLN A 58 15.45 3.64 1.85
N LEU A 59 15.06 2.43 2.28
CA LEU A 59 13.67 2.06 2.46
C LEU A 59 13.32 2.09 3.94
N ILE A 60 12.28 2.82 4.30
CA ILE A 60 11.69 2.84 5.63
C ILE A 60 10.33 2.17 5.53
N TYR A 61 10.24 0.97 6.05
CA TYR A 61 8.98 0.25 6.23
C TYR A 61 8.42 0.58 7.60
N PHE A 62 7.13 0.74 7.72
CA PHE A 62 6.51 0.93 9.03
C PHE A 62 5.15 0.22 9.09
N ASP A 63 4.79 -0.22 10.28
CA ASP A 63 3.45 -0.73 10.55
C ASP A 63 2.57 0.42 10.98
N GLN A 64 1.46 0.62 10.30
CA GLN A 64 0.50 1.67 10.62
C GLN A 64 -0.10 1.44 12.02
N ARG A 65 -0.68 2.47 12.63
CA ARG A 65 -1.40 2.40 13.91
C ARG A 65 -2.38 1.23 13.93
N GLY A 66 -2.34 0.40 14.98
CA GLY A 66 -3.20 -0.77 15.10
C GLY A 66 -2.82 -1.98 14.23
N HIS A 67 -1.71 -1.89 13.49
CA HIS A 67 -1.25 -2.94 12.56
C HIS A 67 0.08 -3.56 13.02
N GLY A 68 0.33 -4.76 12.58
CA GLY A 68 1.61 -5.42 12.70
C GLY A 68 2.20 -5.38 14.11
N ARG A 69 3.39 -4.83 14.22
CA ARG A 69 4.18 -4.68 15.45
C ARG A 69 3.99 -3.33 16.14
N SER A 70 3.20 -2.43 15.53
CA SER A 70 2.79 -1.16 16.14
C SER A 70 1.77 -1.39 17.26
N ALA A 71 1.65 -0.41 18.18
CA ALA A 71 0.71 -0.50 19.28
C ALA A 71 -0.74 -0.65 18.81
N ARG A 72 -1.49 -1.53 19.45
CA ARG A 72 -2.91 -1.77 19.14
C ARG A 72 -3.78 -0.58 19.55
N GLY A 73 -3.65 -0.10 20.77
CA GLY A 73 -4.31 1.11 21.25
C GLY A 73 -5.83 1.14 21.05
N ASP A 74 -6.36 2.35 20.94
CA ASP A 74 -7.78 2.63 20.74
C ASP A 74 -8.15 2.49 19.25
N SER A 75 -8.99 1.52 18.93
CA SER A 75 -9.41 1.22 17.55
C SER A 75 -10.27 2.32 16.91
N SER A 76 -10.90 3.17 17.69
CA SER A 76 -11.62 4.34 17.15
C SER A 76 -10.70 5.31 16.40
N LYS A 77 -9.37 5.20 16.66
CA LYS A 77 -8.31 5.96 15.99
C LYS A 77 -7.70 5.23 14.79
N PHE A 78 -8.19 4.05 14.42
CA PHE A 78 -7.75 3.38 13.19
C PHE A 78 -8.50 3.98 12.00
N THR A 79 -8.11 5.18 11.60
CA THR A 79 -8.76 5.96 10.54
C THR A 79 -7.75 6.38 9.47
N MET A 80 -8.24 6.81 8.30
CA MET A 80 -7.39 7.36 7.25
C MET A 80 -6.61 8.59 7.74
N ASP A 81 -7.28 9.51 8.42
CA ASP A 81 -6.66 10.74 8.94
C ASP A 81 -5.52 10.45 9.92
N GLU A 82 -5.74 9.56 10.88
CA GLU A 82 -4.69 9.19 11.83
C GLU A 82 -3.52 8.46 11.14
N SER A 83 -3.78 7.64 10.12
CA SER A 83 -2.73 6.97 9.33
C SER A 83 -1.87 7.97 8.57
N VAL A 84 -2.47 9.00 7.99
CA VAL A 84 -1.77 10.10 7.29
C VAL A 84 -0.93 10.93 8.25
N GLU A 85 -1.51 11.32 9.38
CA GLU A 85 -0.82 12.10 10.39
C GLU A 85 0.33 11.32 11.06
N ASP A 86 0.18 10.01 11.25
CA ASP A 86 1.23 9.15 11.77
C ASP A 86 2.39 9.00 10.79
N MET A 87 2.09 8.89 9.49
CA MET A 87 3.11 8.86 8.45
C MET A 87 3.92 10.15 8.43
N GLU A 88 3.27 11.31 8.47
CA GLU A 88 3.95 12.60 8.56
C GLU A 88 4.71 12.75 9.88
N GLY A 89 4.12 12.30 10.99
CA GLY A 89 4.76 12.27 12.31
C GLY A 89 6.04 11.43 12.30
N LEU A 90 6.03 10.25 11.69
CA LEU A 90 7.20 9.40 11.58
C LEU A 90 8.29 10.04 10.70
N ARG A 91 7.90 10.63 9.55
CA ARG A 91 8.82 11.38 8.69
C ARG A 91 9.56 12.48 9.48
N ARG A 92 8.83 13.27 10.25
CA ARG A 92 9.40 14.34 11.09
C ARG A 92 10.24 13.80 12.23
N TYR A 93 9.79 12.75 12.91
CA TYR A 93 10.52 12.08 13.98
C TYR A 93 11.90 11.60 13.52
N LEU A 94 11.99 11.11 12.28
CA LEU A 94 13.24 10.66 11.67
C LEU A 94 14.06 11.80 11.03
N GLY A 95 13.62 13.04 11.11
CA GLY A 95 14.32 14.19 10.54
C GLY A 95 14.41 14.19 9.01
N LEU A 96 13.48 13.51 8.33
CA LEU A 96 13.52 13.37 6.87
C LEU A 96 13.01 14.63 6.17
N GLY A 97 13.67 15.00 5.06
CA GLY A 97 13.17 15.96 4.09
C GLY A 97 11.98 15.43 3.29
N ALA A 98 11.85 15.85 2.04
CA ALA A 98 10.85 15.26 1.13
C ALA A 98 11.24 13.82 0.78
N VAL A 99 10.27 12.90 0.87
CA VAL A 99 10.49 11.46 0.68
C VAL A 99 9.90 10.95 -0.63
N VAL A 100 10.35 9.78 -1.06
CA VAL A 100 9.64 8.93 -2.02
C VAL A 100 8.56 8.18 -1.23
N SER A 101 7.30 8.39 -1.55
CA SER A 101 6.18 7.68 -0.90
C SER A 101 5.75 6.51 -1.78
N ILE A 102 5.86 5.28 -1.28
CA ILE A 102 5.48 4.06 -2.01
C ILE A 102 4.34 3.40 -1.26
N GLY A 103 3.14 3.44 -1.82
CA GLY A 103 1.95 2.87 -1.18
C GLY A 103 1.33 1.76 -2.01
N HIS A 104 1.00 0.63 -1.36
CA HIS A 104 0.33 -0.51 -1.96
C HIS A 104 -1.09 -0.65 -1.42
N SER A 105 -2.10 -0.76 -2.30
CA SER A 105 -3.48 -0.99 -1.91
C SER A 105 -3.98 0.09 -0.93
N TYR A 106 -4.47 -0.26 0.25
CA TYR A 106 -4.81 0.70 1.31
C TYR A 106 -3.64 1.65 1.64
N GLY A 107 -2.40 1.15 1.67
CA GLY A 107 -1.22 2.00 1.85
C GLY A 107 -1.04 3.02 0.73
N GLY A 108 -1.51 2.71 -0.48
CA GLY A 108 -1.58 3.67 -1.59
C GLY A 108 -2.61 4.78 -1.34
N MET A 109 -3.75 4.46 -0.72
CA MET A 109 -4.75 5.46 -0.32
C MET A 109 -4.18 6.42 0.74
N VAL A 110 -3.43 5.88 1.73
CA VAL A 110 -2.74 6.69 2.75
C VAL A 110 -1.65 7.55 2.12
N ALA A 111 -0.82 6.99 1.24
CA ALA A 111 0.23 7.73 0.54
C ALA A 111 -0.33 8.86 -0.33
N LEU A 112 -1.45 8.60 -1.02
CA LEU A 112 -2.18 9.57 -1.82
C LEU A 112 -2.72 10.73 -0.97
N ALA A 113 -3.40 10.39 0.14
CA ALA A 113 -3.92 11.39 1.09
C ALA A 113 -2.78 12.20 1.76
N HIS A 114 -1.65 11.55 2.09
CA HIS A 114 -0.47 12.22 2.62
C HIS A 114 0.12 13.21 1.61
N ALA A 115 0.29 12.81 0.35
CA ALA A 115 0.82 13.69 -0.70
C ALA A 115 -0.09 14.90 -0.98
N ALA A 116 -1.41 14.71 -0.91
CA ALA A 116 -2.37 15.80 -1.07
C ALA A 116 -2.35 16.79 0.13
N ARG A 117 -2.23 16.27 1.36
CA ARG A 117 -2.23 17.08 2.60
C ARG A 117 -0.88 17.75 2.88
N TYR A 118 0.23 17.10 2.53
CA TYR A 118 1.61 17.54 2.78
C TYR A 118 2.45 17.55 1.49
N PRO A 119 2.10 18.36 0.48
CA PRO A 119 2.74 18.31 -0.84
C PRO A 119 4.25 18.56 -0.81
N SER A 120 4.76 19.38 0.13
CA SER A 120 6.20 19.62 0.30
C SER A 120 6.96 18.46 0.95
N SER A 121 6.27 17.51 1.55
CA SER A 121 6.86 16.34 2.21
C SER A 121 7.08 15.14 1.26
N VAL A 122 6.54 15.21 0.04
CA VAL A 122 6.61 14.11 -0.94
C VAL A 122 7.25 14.60 -2.23
N SER A 123 8.42 14.06 -2.57
CA SER A 123 9.12 14.33 -3.84
C SER A 123 8.57 13.46 -4.97
N HIS A 124 8.33 12.19 -4.67
CA HIS A 124 7.80 11.20 -5.61
C HIS A 124 6.70 10.39 -4.93
N LEU A 125 5.63 10.13 -5.66
CA LEU A 125 4.50 9.31 -5.20
C LEU A 125 4.38 8.09 -6.11
N ILE A 126 4.46 6.91 -5.55
CA ILE A 126 4.33 5.64 -6.26
C ILE A 126 3.12 4.90 -5.70
N LEU A 127 2.09 4.79 -6.51
CA LEU A 127 0.81 4.19 -6.17
C LEU A 127 0.69 2.82 -6.83
N ILE A 128 0.60 1.76 -6.04
CA ILE A 128 0.56 0.40 -6.53
C ILE A 128 -0.79 -0.21 -6.18
N VAL A 129 -1.60 -0.58 -7.20
CA VAL A 129 -2.90 -1.25 -7.08
C VAL A 129 -3.79 -0.61 -6.01
N THR A 130 -4.17 0.63 -6.21
CA THR A 130 -4.93 1.41 -5.24
C THR A 130 -6.08 2.19 -5.89
N ALA A 131 -6.84 2.91 -5.09
CA ALA A 131 -7.97 3.71 -5.54
C ALA A 131 -8.01 5.04 -4.79
N SER A 132 -8.67 6.05 -5.38
CA SER A 132 -8.85 7.38 -4.77
C SER A 132 -10.19 7.55 -4.06
N HIS A 133 -11.11 6.61 -4.15
CA HIS A 133 -12.45 6.73 -3.55
C HIS A 133 -13.12 5.38 -3.29
N SER A 134 -14.15 5.39 -2.45
CA SER A 134 -14.89 4.21 -1.96
C SER A 134 -15.60 3.37 -3.05
N GLY A 135 -15.75 3.88 -4.25
CA GLY A 135 -16.39 3.17 -5.37
C GLY A 135 -15.73 1.82 -5.70
N PHE A 136 -14.45 1.63 -5.32
CA PHE A 136 -13.75 0.36 -5.50
C PHE A 136 -14.47 -0.81 -4.81
N ILE A 137 -15.16 -0.58 -3.69
CA ILE A 137 -15.86 -1.63 -2.92
C ILE A 137 -17.03 -2.21 -3.73
N ALA A 138 -17.84 -1.35 -4.36
CA ALA A 138 -18.93 -1.79 -5.20
C ALA A 138 -18.40 -2.57 -6.43
N ARG A 139 -17.37 -2.03 -7.07
CA ARG A 139 -16.77 -2.65 -8.25
C ARG A 139 -16.10 -3.99 -7.92
N ALA A 140 -15.41 -4.09 -6.78
CA ALA A 140 -14.81 -5.35 -6.32
C ALA A 140 -15.87 -6.44 -6.12
N LYS A 141 -17.03 -6.09 -5.54
CA LYS A 141 -18.16 -7.03 -5.39
C LYS A 141 -18.72 -7.49 -6.75
N GLU A 142 -18.81 -6.61 -7.72
CA GLU A 142 -19.23 -6.95 -9.09
C GLU A 142 -18.23 -7.92 -9.73
N ILE A 143 -16.95 -7.61 -9.71
CA ILE A 143 -15.90 -8.47 -10.27
C ILE A 143 -15.89 -9.84 -9.58
N ALA A 144 -16.05 -9.88 -8.25
CA ALA A 144 -16.15 -11.14 -7.53
C ALA A 144 -17.37 -11.98 -7.97
N ARG A 145 -18.52 -11.35 -8.30
CA ARG A 145 -19.67 -12.06 -8.86
C ARG A 145 -19.45 -12.53 -10.29
N GLU A 146 -18.75 -11.73 -11.11
CA GLU A 146 -18.50 -12.03 -12.52
C GLU A 146 -17.45 -13.15 -12.70
N ARG A 147 -16.39 -13.16 -11.89
CA ARG A 147 -15.19 -14.00 -12.09
C ARG A 147 -14.95 -15.03 -10.98
N GLY A 148 -15.54 -14.82 -9.80
CA GLY A 148 -15.29 -15.64 -8.63
C GLY A 148 -16.20 -16.87 -8.54
N THR A 149 -15.70 -17.91 -7.88
CA THR A 149 -16.50 -19.05 -7.44
C THR A 149 -17.52 -18.63 -6.37
N PRO A 150 -18.55 -19.43 -6.08
CA PRO A 150 -19.48 -19.14 -4.98
C PRO A 150 -18.79 -18.90 -3.63
N GLN A 151 -17.70 -19.65 -3.33
CA GLN A 151 -16.92 -19.47 -2.11
C GLN A 151 -16.20 -18.11 -2.11
N GLN A 152 -15.63 -17.69 -3.23
CA GLN A 152 -14.97 -16.39 -3.38
C GLN A 152 -15.95 -15.22 -3.29
N GLN A 153 -17.13 -15.36 -3.85
CA GLN A 153 -18.21 -14.37 -3.71
C GLN A 153 -18.63 -14.19 -2.25
N ALA A 154 -18.81 -15.30 -1.53
CA ALA A 154 -19.13 -15.27 -0.09
C ALA A 154 -17.97 -14.69 0.74
N ALA A 155 -16.72 -14.98 0.38
CA ALA A 155 -15.54 -14.42 1.04
C ALA A 155 -15.45 -12.90 0.83
N ALA A 156 -15.66 -12.42 -0.39
CA ALA A 156 -15.69 -10.98 -0.69
C ALA A 156 -16.79 -10.25 0.11
N GLU A 157 -17.98 -10.85 0.25
CA GLU A 157 -19.05 -10.26 1.07
C GLU A 157 -18.67 -10.20 2.56
N LYS A 158 -18.02 -11.25 3.11
CA LYS A 158 -17.51 -11.24 4.49
C LYS A 158 -16.51 -10.12 4.74
N LEU A 159 -15.59 -9.86 3.79
CA LEU A 159 -14.63 -8.77 3.89
C LEU A 159 -15.32 -7.41 4.05
N PHE A 160 -16.25 -7.09 3.16
CA PHE A 160 -16.89 -5.77 3.12
C PHE A 160 -18.05 -5.60 4.10
N THR A 161 -18.41 -6.64 4.84
CA THR A 161 -19.41 -6.56 5.93
C THR A 161 -18.81 -6.62 7.32
N GLY A 162 -17.49 -6.89 7.45
CA GLY A 162 -16.82 -7.05 8.73
C GLY A 162 -17.08 -8.41 9.40
N ALA A 163 -17.44 -9.42 8.62
CA ALA A 163 -17.71 -10.77 9.11
C ALA A 163 -16.43 -11.63 9.24
N LEU A 164 -15.26 -11.10 8.91
CA LEU A 164 -13.97 -11.72 9.23
C LEU A 164 -13.60 -11.30 10.66
N THR A 165 -13.86 -12.17 11.64
CA THR A 165 -13.78 -11.82 13.07
C THR A 165 -12.59 -12.44 13.80
N THR A 166 -11.82 -13.29 13.14
CA THR A 166 -10.64 -13.96 13.70
C THR A 166 -9.47 -13.90 12.70
N ILE A 167 -8.24 -14.06 13.22
CA ILE A 167 -7.03 -14.18 12.38
C ILE A 167 -7.14 -15.37 11.42
N GLU A 168 -7.71 -16.48 11.88
CA GLU A 168 -7.95 -17.65 11.05
C GLU A 168 -8.90 -17.32 9.89
N SER A 169 -10.04 -16.67 10.16
CA SER A 169 -10.96 -16.27 9.10
C SER A 169 -10.34 -15.28 8.09
N MET A 170 -9.39 -14.43 8.51
CA MET A 170 -8.63 -13.59 7.59
C MET A 170 -7.68 -14.42 6.71
N ARG A 171 -6.99 -15.41 7.29
CA ARG A 171 -6.11 -16.30 6.53
C ARG A 171 -6.90 -17.14 5.53
N ASP A 172 -8.01 -17.72 5.95
CA ASP A 172 -8.93 -18.45 5.07
C ASP A 172 -9.45 -17.59 3.94
N PHE A 173 -9.76 -16.33 4.23
CA PHE A 173 -10.12 -15.34 3.20
C PHE A 173 -9.01 -15.18 2.17
N TYR A 174 -7.78 -14.93 2.58
CA TYR A 174 -6.67 -14.75 1.64
C TYR A 174 -6.38 -16.01 0.83
N MET A 175 -6.48 -17.19 1.42
CA MET A 175 -6.33 -18.47 0.70
C MET A 175 -7.44 -18.67 -0.33
N THR A 176 -8.69 -18.42 0.04
CA THR A 176 -9.86 -18.56 -0.84
C THR A 176 -9.79 -17.57 -2.01
N MET A 177 -9.40 -16.32 -1.72
CA MET A 177 -9.32 -15.24 -2.71
C MET A 177 -8.01 -15.23 -3.51
N GLY A 178 -7.03 -16.03 -3.12
CA GLY A 178 -5.71 -16.09 -3.72
C GLY A 178 -5.69 -16.08 -5.25
N PRO A 179 -6.48 -16.93 -5.94
CA PRO A 179 -6.54 -16.94 -7.42
C PRO A 179 -7.04 -15.64 -8.04
N LEU A 180 -7.78 -14.80 -7.30
CA LEU A 180 -8.20 -13.48 -7.76
C LEU A 180 -7.16 -12.39 -7.42
N TYR A 181 -6.35 -12.60 -6.35
CA TYR A 181 -5.28 -11.68 -5.97
C TYR A 181 -4.03 -11.79 -6.83
N SER A 182 -3.69 -13.01 -7.28
CA SER A 182 -2.48 -13.26 -8.08
C SER A 182 -2.77 -14.24 -9.21
N ARG A 183 -2.22 -13.96 -10.37
CA ARG A 183 -2.24 -14.84 -11.56
C ARG A 183 -1.32 -16.06 -11.41
N ARG A 184 -0.38 -16.00 -10.46
CA ARG A 184 0.58 -17.05 -10.11
C ARG A 184 0.28 -17.71 -8.76
N PHE A 185 -0.93 -17.51 -8.22
CA PHE A 185 -1.28 -18.12 -6.94
C PHE A 185 -1.15 -19.65 -6.99
N ASP A 186 -0.30 -20.19 -6.12
CA ASP A 186 -0.24 -21.62 -5.82
C ASP A 186 -0.47 -21.83 -4.32
N PRO A 187 -1.53 -22.55 -3.91
CA PRO A 187 -1.81 -22.81 -2.50
C PRO A 187 -0.74 -23.67 -1.82
N LYS A 188 0.17 -24.30 -2.57
CA LYS A 188 1.30 -25.08 -2.04
C LYS A 188 2.55 -24.25 -1.82
N GLU A 189 2.67 -23.09 -2.49
CA GLU A 189 3.79 -22.16 -2.38
C GLU A 189 3.41 -20.93 -1.53
N THR A 190 2.94 -21.18 -0.31
CA THR A 190 2.42 -20.12 0.57
C THR A 190 3.50 -19.25 1.19
N ASP A 191 4.77 -19.67 1.18
CA ASP A 191 5.92 -18.91 1.72
C ASP A 191 6.08 -17.51 1.12
N GLY A 192 5.58 -17.27 -0.07
CA GLY A 192 5.52 -15.95 -0.73
C GLY A 192 4.30 -15.10 -0.33
N TRP A 193 3.29 -15.72 0.25
CA TRP A 193 2.08 -15.01 0.70
C TRP A 193 2.31 -14.42 2.07
N SER A 194 2.19 -13.12 2.13
CA SER A 194 2.41 -12.33 3.34
C SER A 194 1.54 -12.74 4.53
N SER A 195 0.44 -13.48 4.30
CA SER A 195 -0.50 -13.85 5.35
C SER A 195 0.08 -14.77 6.44
N GLU A 196 1.07 -15.60 6.14
CA GLU A 196 1.69 -16.48 7.15
C GLU A 196 2.70 -15.74 8.03
N ARG A 197 3.47 -14.83 7.44
CA ARG A 197 4.49 -14.03 8.17
C ARG A 197 3.92 -12.74 8.74
N SER A 198 2.77 -12.27 8.25
CA SER A 198 2.15 -11.04 8.69
C SER A 198 1.49 -11.19 10.05
N ILE A 199 1.66 -10.19 10.89
CA ILE A 199 0.90 -10.02 12.12
C ILE A 199 -0.40 -9.29 11.76
N LEU A 200 -1.44 -10.08 11.48
CA LEU A 200 -2.73 -9.56 11.06
C LEU A 200 -3.48 -8.84 12.18
N SER A 201 -4.34 -7.89 11.82
CA SER A 201 -5.23 -7.15 12.70
C SER A 201 -6.66 -7.16 12.15
N VAL A 202 -7.49 -8.04 12.73
CA VAL A 202 -8.93 -8.12 12.43
C VAL A 202 -9.62 -6.80 12.67
N GLU A 203 -9.27 -6.16 13.77
CA GLU A 203 -9.85 -4.90 14.20
C GLU A 203 -9.57 -3.78 13.21
N ALA A 204 -8.30 -3.61 12.80
CA ALA A 204 -7.94 -2.61 11.80
C ALA A 204 -8.60 -2.88 10.44
N GLN A 205 -8.69 -4.16 10.03
CA GLN A 205 -9.38 -4.53 8.80
C GLN A 205 -10.87 -4.13 8.84
N ASN A 206 -11.55 -4.45 9.93
CA ASN A 206 -12.98 -4.19 10.05
C ASN A 206 -13.29 -2.70 10.24
N GLN A 207 -12.42 -1.92 10.91
CA GLN A 207 -12.55 -0.47 10.98
C GLN A 207 -12.46 0.19 9.59
N GLY A 208 -11.67 -0.37 8.67
CA GLY A 208 -11.58 0.15 7.30
C GLY A 208 -12.65 -0.41 6.36
N LEU A 209 -12.69 -1.74 6.22
CA LEU A 209 -13.49 -2.43 5.19
C LEU A 209 -14.83 -2.98 5.68
N GLY A 210 -15.02 -3.16 7.00
CA GLY A 210 -16.28 -3.63 7.55
C GLY A 210 -17.43 -2.65 7.31
N ARG A 211 -18.66 -3.09 7.56
CA ARG A 211 -19.86 -2.26 7.36
C ARG A 211 -19.74 -0.93 8.09
N GLY A 212 -19.85 0.18 7.33
CA GLY A 212 -19.72 1.53 7.87
C GLY A 212 -18.29 1.95 8.20
N GLY A 213 -17.28 1.13 7.87
CA GLY A 213 -15.88 1.45 8.01
C GLY A 213 -15.48 2.69 7.19
N PHE A 214 -14.33 3.28 7.52
CA PHE A 214 -13.95 4.57 6.94
C PHE A 214 -13.72 4.50 5.42
N LEU A 215 -13.34 3.34 4.86
CA LEU A 215 -13.15 3.18 3.42
C LEU A 215 -14.46 3.17 2.62
N HIS A 216 -15.63 3.00 3.25
CA HIS A 216 -16.91 3.13 2.58
C HIS A 216 -17.30 4.58 2.29
N ARG A 217 -16.58 5.57 2.83
CA ARG A 217 -16.94 6.99 2.76
C ARG A 217 -15.80 7.88 2.26
N PHE A 218 -14.60 7.31 2.04
CA PHE A 218 -13.48 8.14 1.60
C PHE A 218 -13.62 8.53 0.12
N ASP A 219 -13.24 9.75 -0.18
CA ASP A 219 -13.16 10.29 -1.54
C ASP A 219 -12.07 11.37 -1.60
N LEU A 220 -10.99 11.08 -2.27
CA LEU A 220 -9.84 11.97 -2.43
C LEU A 220 -9.80 12.64 -3.82
N ARG A 221 -10.79 12.40 -4.68
CA ARG A 221 -10.80 12.95 -6.04
C ARG A 221 -10.71 14.48 -6.09
N PRO A 222 -11.36 15.23 -5.18
CA PRO A 222 -11.25 16.70 -5.17
C PRO A 222 -9.82 17.20 -4.94
N GLU A 223 -9.00 16.45 -4.19
CA GLU A 223 -7.65 16.81 -3.78
C GLU A 223 -6.58 16.40 -4.81
N LEU A 224 -6.87 15.48 -5.73
CA LEU A 224 -5.86 14.89 -6.64
C LEU A 224 -5.16 15.94 -7.50
N LYS A 225 -5.85 16.99 -7.90
CA LYS A 225 -5.29 18.10 -8.71
C LYS A 225 -4.23 18.93 -7.96
N SER A 226 -4.20 18.84 -6.61
CA SER A 226 -3.24 19.57 -5.76
C SER A 226 -1.93 18.79 -5.54
N ILE A 227 -1.84 17.56 -6.00
CA ILE A 227 -0.63 16.74 -5.86
C ILE A 227 0.45 17.30 -6.77
N THR A 228 1.56 17.73 -6.17
CA THR A 228 2.73 18.30 -6.86
C THR A 228 3.88 17.30 -7.00
N ALA A 229 3.84 16.20 -6.25
CA ALA A 229 4.83 15.13 -6.33
C ALA A 229 4.81 14.49 -7.72
N LYS A 230 6.00 14.15 -8.26
CA LYS A 230 6.09 13.31 -9.45
C LYS A 230 5.42 11.98 -9.15
N THR A 231 4.43 11.60 -9.94
CA THR A 231 3.54 10.47 -9.60
C THR A 231 3.63 9.36 -10.63
N LEU A 232 3.86 8.13 -10.15
CA LEU A 232 3.78 6.89 -10.91
C LEU A 232 2.64 6.03 -10.37
N ILE A 233 1.72 5.63 -11.24
CA ILE A 233 0.58 4.80 -10.92
C ILE A 233 0.77 3.44 -11.59
N LEU A 234 0.67 2.35 -10.81
CA LEU A 234 0.93 0.98 -11.22
C LEU A 234 -0.31 0.13 -10.95
N ALA A 235 -0.89 -0.46 -11.98
CA ALA A 235 -2.12 -1.25 -11.89
C ALA A 235 -1.92 -2.65 -12.47
N GLY A 236 -2.60 -3.65 -11.90
CA GLY A 236 -2.73 -4.98 -12.51
C GLY A 236 -3.98 -5.05 -13.37
N ARG A 237 -3.87 -5.57 -14.61
CA ARG A 237 -4.99 -5.69 -15.54
C ARG A 237 -6.16 -6.50 -14.98
N HIS A 238 -5.86 -7.48 -14.15
CA HIS A 238 -6.82 -8.43 -13.62
C HIS A 238 -7.20 -8.18 -12.16
N ASP A 239 -6.82 -7.01 -11.61
CA ASP A 239 -7.10 -6.67 -10.22
C ASP A 239 -8.62 -6.70 -9.94
N TRP A 240 -9.00 -7.52 -8.96
CA TRP A 240 -10.39 -7.71 -8.61
C TRP A 240 -10.90 -6.69 -7.58
N ILE A 241 -9.98 -6.09 -6.77
CA ILE A 241 -10.35 -5.24 -5.64
C ILE A 241 -10.18 -3.75 -5.96
N THR A 242 -9.05 -3.36 -6.51
CA THR A 242 -8.82 -1.98 -6.99
C THR A 242 -8.58 -2.03 -8.50
N ALA A 243 -9.64 -2.35 -9.22
CA ALA A 243 -9.63 -2.56 -10.66
C ALA A 243 -8.94 -1.41 -11.42
N PRO A 244 -8.32 -1.69 -12.58
CA PRO A 244 -7.45 -0.72 -13.27
C PRO A 244 -8.13 0.59 -13.63
N GLU A 245 -9.45 0.63 -13.77
CA GLU A 245 -10.21 1.86 -14.02
C GLU A 245 -10.02 2.93 -12.93
N PHE A 246 -9.76 2.54 -11.68
CA PHE A 246 -9.45 3.50 -10.59
C PHE A 246 -8.07 4.12 -10.76
N SER A 247 -7.10 3.36 -11.26
CA SER A 247 -5.77 3.86 -11.61
C SER A 247 -5.82 4.77 -12.84
N GLU A 248 -6.62 4.44 -13.84
CA GLU A 248 -6.87 5.28 -15.01
C GLU A 248 -7.57 6.59 -14.61
N GLU A 249 -8.52 6.56 -13.67
CA GLU A 249 -9.15 7.77 -13.13
C GLU A 249 -8.13 8.64 -12.40
N MET A 250 -7.32 8.08 -11.50
CA MET A 250 -6.26 8.83 -10.81
C MET A 250 -5.28 9.47 -11.80
N HIS A 251 -4.90 8.75 -12.84
CA HIS A 251 -4.03 9.27 -13.89
C HIS A 251 -4.62 10.49 -14.61
N ARG A 252 -5.92 10.48 -14.88
CA ARG A 252 -6.60 11.65 -15.47
C ARG A 252 -6.68 12.85 -14.54
N LEU A 253 -6.72 12.60 -13.21
CA LEU A 253 -6.94 13.65 -12.20
C LEU A 253 -5.66 14.20 -11.58
N ILE A 254 -4.54 13.44 -11.59
CA ILE A 254 -3.24 13.88 -11.06
C ILE A 254 -2.40 14.45 -12.21
N PRO A 255 -2.10 15.76 -12.20
CA PRO A 255 -1.36 16.39 -13.29
C PRO A 255 0.05 15.79 -13.47
N GLY A 256 0.40 15.43 -14.70
CA GLY A 256 1.74 14.94 -15.04
C GLY A 256 2.10 13.59 -14.45
N SER A 257 1.11 12.80 -13.97
CA SER A 257 1.35 11.45 -13.54
C SER A 257 1.65 10.50 -14.71
N ASP A 258 2.40 9.43 -14.44
CA ASP A 258 2.61 8.32 -15.37
C ASP A 258 1.74 7.13 -14.93
N LEU A 259 1.15 6.42 -15.88
CA LEU A 259 0.38 5.19 -15.64
C LEU A 259 1.04 4.01 -16.36
N ARG A 260 1.23 2.90 -15.63
CA ARG A 260 1.63 1.62 -16.21
C ARG A 260 0.67 0.53 -15.76
N ILE A 261 0.12 -0.21 -16.72
CA ILE A 261 -0.73 -1.39 -16.48
C ILE A 261 0.10 -2.65 -16.76
N PHE A 262 0.12 -3.56 -15.80
CA PHE A 262 0.77 -4.87 -15.88
C PHE A 262 -0.26 -5.86 -16.40
N GLU A 263 -0.09 -6.26 -17.66
CA GLU A 263 -1.12 -7.02 -18.40
C GLU A 263 -1.30 -8.44 -17.89
N ASN A 264 -0.28 -9.02 -17.23
CA ASN A 264 -0.33 -10.38 -16.69
C ASN A 264 -0.49 -10.43 -15.17
N SER A 265 -0.78 -9.28 -14.54
CA SER A 265 -0.91 -9.17 -13.09
C SER A 265 -2.33 -8.90 -12.63
N SER A 266 -2.62 -9.37 -11.40
CA SER A 266 -3.75 -8.95 -10.60
C SER A 266 -3.28 -7.97 -9.49
N HIS A 267 -3.89 -8.03 -8.31
CA HIS A 267 -3.55 -7.15 -7.17
C HIS A 267 -2.13 -7.37 -6.63
N MET A 268 -1.53 -8.52 -6.89
CA MET A 268 -0.20 -8.90 -6.39
C MET A 268 0.86 -8.79 -7.49
N ILE A 269 1.01 -7.59 -8.12
CA ILE A 269 2.01 -7.36 -9.18
C ILE A 269 3.41 -7.84 -8.74
N ARG A 270 3.76 -7.67 -7.46
CA ARG A 270 5.04 -8.12 -6.90
C ARG A 270 5.25 -9.64 -6.94
N ALA A 271 4.17 -10.42 -7.05
CA ALA A 271 4.24 -11.87 -7.22
C ALA A 271 4.11 -12.24 -8.71
N ASP A 272 3.30 -11.50 -9.44
CA ASP A 272 2.95 -11.82 -10.82
C ASP A 272 4.03 -11.38 -11.83
N GLU A 273 4.51 -10.12 -11.71
CA GLU A 273 5.49 -9.50 -12.62
C GLU A 273 6.55 -8.71 -11.83
N HIS A 274 7.24 -9.39 -10.89
CA HIS A 274 8.17 -8.78 -9.93
C HIS A 274 9.25 -7.89 -10.58
N ASP A 275 10.00 -8.44 -11.53
CA ASP A 275 11.15 -7.73 -12.12
C ASP A 275 10.69 -6.47 -12.88
N ALA A 276 9.60 -6.59 -13.62
CA ALA A 276 9.00 -5.47 -14.34
C ALA A 276 8.47 -4.38 -13.38
N LEU A 277 7.98 -4.76 -12.19
CA LEU A 277 7.59 -3.82 -11.14
C LEU A 277 8.81 -3.08 -10.57
N MET A 278 9.88 -3.82 -10.25
CA MET A 278 11.12 -3.23 -9.72
C MET A 278 11.76 -2.28 -10.73
N ASP A 279 11.79 -2.65 -12.00
CA ASP A 279 12.33 -1.81 -13.07
C ASP A 279 11.50 -0.54 -13.30
N ALA A 280 10.18 -0.63 -13.21
CA ALA A 280 9.30 0.54 -13.32
C ALA A 280 9.59 1.55 -12.19
N ILE A 281 9.71 1.08 -10.94
CA ILE A 281 9.98 1.93 -9.78
C ILE A 281 11.39 2.53 -9.86
N ARG A 282 12.41 1.72 -10.13
CA ARG A 282 13.81 2.18 -10.26
C ARG A 282 13.96 3.21 -11.37
N GLY A 283 13.40 2.91 -12.55
CA GLY A 283 13.47 3.81 -13.72
C GLY A 283 12.83 5.15 -13.43
N PHE A 284 11.66 5.16 -12.80
CA PHE A 284 10.95 6.38 -12.46
C PHE A 284 11.74 7.26 -11.47
N VAL A 285 12.25 6.71 -10.37
CA VAL A 285 12.98 7.48 -9.36
C VAL A 285 14.32 8.00 -9.91
N VAL A 286 15.08 7.18 -10.65
CA VAL A 286 16.39 7.60 -11.20
C VAL A 286 16.22 8.66 -12.29
N TYR A 287 15.26 8.49 -13.19
CA TYR A 287 15.02 9.44 -14.29
C TYR A 287 14.63 10.83 -13.80
N THR A 288 13.90 10.89 -12.70
CA THR A 288 13.30 12.14 -12.21
C THR A 288 14.14 12.87 -11.15
N LEU A 289 15.22 12.24 -10.64
CA LEU A 289 16.20 12.87 -9.72
C LEU A 289 17.37 13.57 -10.45
N ARG A 290 17.41 13.46 -11.78
CA ARG A 290 18.35 14.21 -12.64
C ARG A 290 17.82 15.61 -12.93
#